data_ffd4c39bf99ba127aec068e110d4acd4
#
_entry.id   ffd4c39bf99ba127aec068e110d4acd4
#
_cell.length_a   1.000
_cell.length_b   1.000
_cell.length_c   1.000
_cell.angle_alpha   90.00
_cell.angle_beta   90.00
_cell.angle_gamma   90.00
#
_symmetry.space_group_name_H-M   'P 1'
#
loop_
_entity.id
_entity.type
_entity.pdbx_description
1 polymer ?
#
loop_
_entity_poly.entity_id
_entity_poly.type
_entity_poly.pdbx_seq_one_letter_code
_entity_poly.pdbx_strand_id
1 'polypeptide(L)'
;MNDDLKVFIINGSGGSGKDTFCNYIEQLATEKDRFYHVESIYTSTPAKEWAKKMGWDGDKRPCDRRFLCNLKDMLDYWNNATYKLIKDCFFAYYTTKSYRYYSKTIFFIHAREEKDIVWIKNYCLNKGFSCKSILIKRPNTTKKGNHADDNVEQYINYDYTILNNGTLEDFKKKAQDFFEYYIEEYQPVCTTATDSEDVAHGLKNFECKPEKTKEILAKYDGLLNKYNALLKEKNELVIKCQANYKKQKQEEKERIERIRKIYENSPQWKKDVLDKRTEDLKESCTYWEDREY
;
A
#
# COMPACT_ATOMS: atom_id res chain seq x y z
N MET A 1 -11.84 1.55 -15.70
CA MET A 1 -10.59 1.61 -14.92
C MET A 1 -9.71 2.64 -15.57
N ASN A 2 -8.93 3.37 -14.81
CA ASN A 2 -7.99 4.32 -15.38
C ASN A 2 -6.74 3.51 -15.78
N ASP A 3 -6.65 3.11 -17.04
CA ASP A 3 -5.60 2.21 -17.54
C ASP A 3 -4.24 2.91 -17.66
N ASP A 4 -4.23 4.23 -17.44
CA ASP A 4 -3.04 5.06 -17.55
C ASP A 4 -2.13 4.98 -16.31
N LEU A 5 -2.64 4.50 -15.16
CA LEU A 5 -1.87 4.31 -13.93
C LEU A 5 -1.87 2.84 -13.50
N LYS A 6 -0.69 2.24 -13.50
CA LYS A 6 -0.44 0.91 -12.94
C LYS A 6 0.31 1.02 -11.62
N VAL A 7 -0.19 0.36 -10.59
CA VAL A 7 0.40 0.40 -9.25
C VAL A 7 0.91 -0.98 -8.88
N PHE A 8 2.19 -1.06 -8.54
CA PHE A 8 2.82 -2.28 -8.04
C PHE A 8 3.39 -2.04 -6.65
N ILE A 9 2.95 -2.82 -5.68
CA ILE A 9 3.57 -2.86 -4.35
C ILE A 9 4.73 -3.84 -4.43
N ILE A 10 5.95 -3.37 -4.21
CA ILE A 10 7.13 -4.22 -4.29
C ILE A 10 7.71 -4.49 -2.90
N ASN A 11 7.94 -5.76 -2.59
CA ASN A 11 8.51 -6.21 -1.33
C ASN A 11 9.67 -7.19 -1.57
N GLY A 12 10.42 -7.47 -0.53
CA GLY A 12 11.58 -8.36 -0.53
C GLY A 12 12.60 -7.93 0.53
N SER A 13 13.37 -8.86 1.03
CA SER A 13 14.41 -8.59 2.02
C SER A 13 15.47 -7.59 1.54
N GLY A 14 16.25 -7.03 2.47
CA GLY A 14 17.34 -6.11 2.12
C GLY A 14 18.38 -6.79 1.23
N GLY A 15 18.62 -6.24 0.03
CA GLY A 15 19.54 -6.79 -0.97
C GLY A 15 18.92 -7.85 -1.89
N SER A 16 17.60 -8.03 -1.88
CA SER A 16 16.92 -8.96 -2.79
C SER A 16 16.92 -8.51 -4.26
N GLY A 17 17.20 -7.23 -4.55
CA GLY A 17 17.25 -6.69 -5.91
C GLY A 17 16.02 -5.86 -6.32
N LYS A 18 15.18 -5.41 -5.37
CA LYS A 18 13.99 -4.59 -5.66
C LYS A 18 14.31 -3.35 -6.49
N ASP A 19 15.29 -2.58 -6.04
CA ASP A 19 15.67 -1.34 -6.73
C ASP A 19 16.22 -1.63 -8.14
N THR A 20 17.00 -2.72 -8.28
CA THR A 20 17.51 -3.18 -9.58
C THR A 20 16.36 -3.57 -10.52
N PHE A 21 15.35 -4.25 -10.00
CA PHE A 21 14.17 -4.62 -10.77
C PHE A 21 13.40 -3.38 -11.27
N CYS A 22 13.12 -2.43 -10.37
CA CYS A 22 12.46 -1.17 -10.74
C CYS A 22 13.25 -0.39 -11.79
N ASN A 23 14.58 -0.31 -11.65
CA ASN A 23 15.44 0.36 -12.61
C ASN A 23 15.41 -0.32 -14.00
N TYR A 24 15.36 -1.65 -14.07
CA TYR A 24 15.18 -2.34 -15.35
C TYR A 24 13.83 -2.04 -15.99
N ILE A 25 12.75 -2.01 -15.20
CA ILE A 25 11.43 -1.63 -15.72
C ILE A 25 11.44 -0.18 -16.22
N GLU A 26 12.07 0.75 -15.50
CA GLU A 26 12.21 2.14 -15.90
C GLU A 26 12.97 2.29 -17.22
N GLN A 27 14.08 1.55 -17.39
CA GLN A 27 14.83 1.52 -18.65
C GLN A 27 13.98 1.00 -19.80
N LEU A 28 13.32 -0.15 -19.63
CA LEU A 28 12.45 -0.75 -20.64
C LEU A 28 11.29 0.18 -21.00
N ALA A 29 10.67 0.83 -20.02
CA ALA A 29 9.61 1.79 -20.24
C ALA A 29 10.09 2.99 -21.06
N THR A 30 11.25 3.55 -20.73
CA THR A 30 11.85 4.68 -21.44
C THR A 30 12.27 4.30 -22.87
N GLU A 31 12.83 3.10 -23.08
CA GLU A 31 13.19 2.57 -24.40
C GLU A 31 11.94 2.35 -25.27
N LYS A 32 10.84 1.92 -24.65
CA LYS A 32 9.57 1.65 -25.36
C LYS A 32 8.91 2.93 -25.82
N ASP A 33 8.73 3.89 -24.93
CA ASP A 33 8.09 5.17 -25.20
C ASP A 33 8.52 6.22 -24.16
N ARG A 34 9.02 7.36 -24.63
CA ARG A 34 9.38 8.51 -23.77
C ARG A 34 8.23 9.07 -22.94
N PHE A 35 6.99 8.68 -23.25
CA PHE A 35 5.81 9.09 -22.51
C PHE A 35 5.41 8.12 -21.39
N TYR A 36 6.25 7.12 -21.10
CA TYR A 36 6.14 6.38 -19.86
C TYR A 36 6.77 7.16 -18.72
N HIS A 37 6.12 7.10 -17.55
CA HIS A 37 6.67 7.59 -16.31
C HIS A 37 6.72 6.46 -15.28
N VAL A 38 7.88 6.21 -14.72
CA VAL A 38 8.07 5.21 -13.66
C VAL A 38 8.54 5.92 -12.40
N GLU A 39 7.82 5.74 -11.31
CA GLU A 39 8.16 6.38 -10.03
C GLU A 39 8.22 5.33 -8.92
N SER A 40 9.30 5.38 -8.13
CA SER A 40 9.50 4.54 -6.95
C SER A 40 9.19 5.32 -5.68
N ILE A 41 8.14 4.89 -4.96
CA ILE A 41 7.66 5.50 -3.73
C ILE A 41 8.08 4.61 -2.56
N TYR A 42 8.85 5.13 -1.62
CA TYR A 42 9.35 4.37 -0.48
C TYR A 42 8.57 4.74 0.78
N THR A 43 7.89 3.79 1.40
CA THR A 43 7.16 4.01 2.67
C THR A 43 8.07 4.47 3.82
N SER A 44 9.38 4.28 3.70
CA SER A 44 10.38 4.76 4.65
C SER A 44 10.85 6.20 4.41
N THR A 45 10.37 6.89 3.36
CA THR A 45 10.80 8.27 3.03
C THR A 45 10.59 9.24 4.18
N PRO A 46 9.41 9.32 4.83
CA PRO A 46 9.21 10.24 5.95
C PRO A 46 10.21 10.02 7.09
N ALA A 47 10.46 8.75 7.45
CA ALA A 47 11.42 8.43 8.50
C ALA A 47 12.85 8.84 8.13
N LYS A 48 13.26 8.64 6.87
CA LYS A 48 14.58 9.05 6.40
C LYS A 48 14.75 10.57 6.40
N GLU A 49 13.73 11.31 6.01
CA GLU A 49 13.74 12.77 6.03
C GLU A 49 13.88 13.32 7.45
N TRP A 50 13.12 12.79 8.40
CA TRP A 50 13.26 13.15 9.80
C TRP A 50 14.62 12.73 10.38
N ALA A 51 15.09 11.52 10.07
CA ALA A 51 16.41 11.05 10.50
C ALA A 51 17.55 11.97 10.03
N LYS A 52 17.48 12.42 8.78
CA LYS A 52 18.45 13.40 8.24
C LYS A 52 18.42 14.72 9.00
N LYS A 53 17.23 15.24 9.33
CA LYS A 53 17.10 16.45 10.16
C LYS A 53 17.67 16.27 11.57
N MET A 54 17.69 15.03 12.09
CA MET A 54 18.28 14.66 13.38
C MET A 54 19.78 14.30 13.28
N GLY A 55 20.41 14.47 12.12
CA GLY A 55 21.85 14.25 11.94
C GLY A 55 22.26 12.87 11.44
N TRP A 56 21.30 12.03 10.95
CA TRP A 56 21.65 10.77 10.31
C TRP A 56 22.45 11.02 9.01
N ASP A 57 23.60 10.37 8.89
CA ASP A 57 24.56 10.51 7.79
C ASP A 57 24.15 9.81 6.48
N GLY A 58 23.10 8.99 6.51
CA GLY A 58 22.62 8.22 5.35
C GLY A 58 23.14 6.79 5.32
N ASP A 59 24.00 6.39 6.23
CA ASP A 59 24.52 5.04 6.33
C ASP A 59 23.43 3.99 6.65
N LYS A 60 23.75 2.73 6.35
CA LYS A 60 22.84 1.60 6.54
C LYS A 60 23.41 0.57 7.50
N ARG A 61 24.12 1.04 8.54
CA ARG A 61 24.63 0.20 9.64
C ARG A 61 23.44 -0.50 10.36
N PRO A 62 23.66 -1.59 11.07
CA PRO A 62 22.58 -2.29 11.78
C PRO A 62 21.80 -1.39 12.76
N CYS A 63 22.53 -0.49 13.48
CA CYS A 63 21.91 0.50 14.37
C CYS A 63 21.01 1.49 13.62
N ASP A 64 21.45 1.98 12.45
CA ASP A 64 20.70 2.92 11.62
C ASP A 64 19.42 2.29 11.08
N ARG A 65 19.48 1.03 10.65
CA ARG A 65 18.32 0.28 10.18
C ARG A 65 17.29 0.12 11.28
N ARG A 66 17.72 -0.21 12.50
CA ARG A 66 16.83 -0.32 13.67
C ARG A 66 16.23 1.03 14.03
N PHE A 67 17.05 2.08 14.05
CA PHE A 67 16.60 3.45 14.28
C PHE A 67 15.55 3.89 13.28
N LEU A 68 15.81 3.73 11.97
CA LEU A 68 14.85 4.09 10.92
C LEU A 68 13.55 3.29 10.97
N CYS A 69 13.63 2.01 11.37
CA CYS A 69 12.46 1.17 11.54
C CYS A 69 11.58 1.70 12.68
N ASN A 70 12.17 1.93 13.85
CA ASN A 70 11.46 2.47 15.01
C ASN A 70 10.89 3.88 14.74
N LEU A 71 11.65 4.72 14.03
CA LEU A 71 11.21 6.07 13.67
C LEU A 71 10.02 6.01 12.71
N LYS A 72 10.03 5.09 11.73
CA LYS A 72 8.88 4.86 10.85
C LYS A 72 7.65 4.46 11.64
N ASP A 73 7.79 3.49 12.55
CA ASP A 73 6.67 3.02 13.38
C ASP A 73 6.11 4.15 14.25
N MET A 74 6.98 4.98 14.83
CA MET A 74 6.57 6.12 15.64
C MET A 74 5.82 7.18 14.80
N LEU A 75 6.32 7.50 13.60
CA LEU A 75 5.68 8.45 12.70
C LEU A 75 4.35 7.92 12.17
N ASP A 76 4.25 6.63 11.89
CA ASP A 76 3.01 6.00 11.46
C ASP A 76 1.98 5.95 12.60
N TYR A 77 2.41 5.66 13.82
CA TYR A 77 1.55 5.71 15.00
C TYR A 77 1.04 7.12 15.28
N TRP A 78 1.93 8.11 15.20
CA TRP A 78 1.61 9.51 15.56
C TRP A 78 0.72 10.20 14.53
N ASN A 79 1.06 10.09 13.25
CA ASN A 79 0.40 10.91 12.22
C ASN A 79 0.09 10.18 10.90
N ASN A 80 0.18 8.84 10.89
CA ASN A 80 -0.05 8.03 9.69
C ASN A 80 0.86 8.42 8.51
N ALA A 81 2.13 8.71 8.77
CA ALA A 81 3.06 9.29 7.81
C ALA A 81 3.16 8.52 6.49
N THR A 82 3.20 7.17 6.55
CA THR A 82 3.17 6.32 5.35
C THR A 82 1.90 6.54 4.52
N TYR A 83 0.74 6.61 5.16
CA TYR A 83 -0.54 6.77 4.45
C TYR A 83 -0.69 8.19 3.87
N LYS A 84 -0.20 9.21 4.57
CA LYS A 84 -0.14 10.58 4.05
C LYS A 84 0.74 10.63 2.79
N LEU A 85 1.96 10.11 2.86
CA LEU A 85 2.86 10.04 1.70
C LEU A 85 2.18 9.41 0.47
N ILE A 86 1.56 8.24 0.65
CA ILE A 86 0.89 7.56 -0.45
C ILE A 86 -0.25 8.40 -1.03
N LYS A 87 -1.11 8.98 -0.16
CA LYS A 87 -2.20 9.87 -0.60
C LYS A 87 -1.68 11.09 -1.36
N ASP A 88 -0.58 11.68 -0.90
CA ASP A 88 0.03 12.85 -1.53
C ASP A 88 0.59 12.52 -2.91
N CYS A 89 1.23 11.35 -3.09
CA CYS A 89 1.69 10.88 -4.39
C CYS A 89 0.50 10.69 -5.38
N PHE A 90 -0.58 10.04 -4.93
CA PHE A 90 -1.77 9.90 -5.76
C PHE A 90 -2.45 11.25 -6.05
N PHE A 91 -2.49 12.15 -5.08
CA PHE A 91 -3.00 13.51 -5.29
C PHE A 91 -2.16 14.28 -6.30
N ALA A 92 -0.83 14.19 -6.21
CA ALA A 92 0.09 14.77 -7.18
C ALA A 92 -0.15 14.23 -8.59
N TYR A 93 -0.34 12.92 -8.74
CA TYR A 93 -0.69 12.30 -10.03
C TYR A 93 -1.92 12.94 -10.67
N TYR A 94 -2.96 13.23 -9.90
CA TYR A 94 -4.18 13.85 -10.44
C TYR A 94 -4.06 15.34 -10.73
N THR A 95 -3.28 16.06 -9.93
CA THR A 95 -3.28 17.53 -9.93
C THR A 95 -2.12 18.15 -10.68
N THR A 96 -0.99 17.44 -10.75
CA THR A 96 0.23 17.99 -11.37
C THR A 96 0.20 17.83 -12.88
N LYS A 97 0.39 18.95 -13.59
CA LYS A 97 0.38 18.97 -15.07
C LYS A 97 1.44 18.04 -15.69
N SER A 98 2.57 17.81 -15.00
CA SER A 98 3.65 16.94 -15.49
C SER A 98 3.16 15.52 -15.77
N TYR A 99 2.32 14.95 -14.92
CA TYR A 99 1.78 13.60 -15.15
C TYR A 99 0.87 13.50 -16.38
N ARG A 100 0.26 14.60 -16.81
CA ARG A 100 -0.61 14.63 -18.00
C ARG A 100 0.15 14.51 -19.32
N TYR A 101 1.47 14.67 -19.30
CA TYR A 101 2.32 14.45 -20.46
C TYR A 101 2.60 12.97 -20.72
N TYR A 102 2.38 12.13 -19.72
CA TYR A 102 2.68 10.71 -19.82
C TYR A 102 1.46 9.92 -20.27
N SER A 103 1.66 9.02 -21.23
CA SER A 103 0.62 8.11 -21.71
C SER A 103 0.33 7.00 -20.70
N LYS A 104 1.37 6.59 -19.96
CA LYS A 104 1.28 5.59 -18.89
C LYS A 104 2.17 5.98 -17.72
N THR A 105 1.65 5.82 -16.51
CA THR A 105 2.40 6.00 -15.26
C THR A 105 2.45 4.69 -14.50
N ILE A 106 3.62 4.35 -13.98
CA ILE A 106 3.85 3.14 -13.19
C ILE A 106 4.37 3.58 -11.82
N PHE A 107 3.62 3.26 -10.78
CA PHE A 107 4.07 3.44 -9.40
C PHE A 107 4.59 2.13 -8.83
N PHE A 108 5.85 2.11 -8.38
CA PHE A 108 6.40 1.08 -7.53
C PHE A 108 6.40 1.55 -6.08
N ILE A 109 5.49 1.02 -5.27
CA ILE A 109 5.39 1.36 -3.85
C ILE A 109 6.17 0.33 -3.04
N HIS A 110 7.33 0.74 -2.50
CA HIS A 110 8.18 -0.10 -1.66
C HIS A 110 7.59 -0.19 -0.26
N ALA A 111 6.80 -1.25 0.00
CA ALA A 111 6.21 -1.54 1.30
C ALA A 111 6.69 -2.90 1.82
N ARG A 112 7.03 -3.00 3.10
CA ARG A 112 7.55 -4.23 3.72
C ARG A 112 6.58 -4.88 4.68
N GLU A 113 5.72 -4.09 5.30
CA GLU A 113 4.80 -4.56 6.32
C GLU A 113 3.46 -4.95 5.71
N GLU A 114 2.91 -6.05 6.19
CA GLU A 114 1.62 -6.57 5.74
C GLU A 114 0.51 -5.51 5.85
N LYS A 115 0.46 -4.78 6.98
CA LYS A 115 -0.53 -3.73 7.21
C LYS A 115 -0.51 -2.67 6.10
N ASP A 116 0.70 -2.27 5.65
CA ASP A 116 0.87 -1.27 4.60
C ASP A 116 0.41 -1.83 3.24
N ILE A 117 0.80 -3.08 2.92
CA ILE A 117 0.40 -3.74 1.67
C ILE A 117 -1.12 -3.85 1.56
N VAL A 118 -1.77 -4.32 2.62
CA VAL A 118 -3.23 -4.48 2.67
C VAL A 118 -3.92 -3.13 2.54
N TRP A 119 -3.43 -2.11 3.27
CA TRP A 119 -4.02 -0.78 3.21
C TRP A 119 -3.87 -0.16 1.81
N ILE A 120 -2.70 -0.25 1.18
CA ILE A 120 -2.45 0.29 -0.16
C ILE A 120 -3.35 -0.39 -1.20
N LYS A 121 -3.46 -1.73 -1.16
CA LYS A 121 -4.37 -2.48 -2.05
C LYS A 121 -5.82 -1.99 -1.91
N ASN A 122 -6.30 -1.86 -0.68
CA ASN A 122 -7.66 -1.37 -0.42
C ASN A 122 -7.85 0.09 -0.86
N TYR A 123 -6.84 0.93 -0.65
CA TYR A 123 -6.88 2.33 -1.10
C TYR A 123 -6.97 2.42 -2.63
N CYS A 124 -6.14 1.67 -3.34
CA CYS A 124 -6.18 1.61 -4.81
C CYS A 124 -7.51 1.08 -5.32
N LEU A 125 -8.02 -0.01 -4.73
CA LEU A 125 -9.32 -0.58 -5.09
C LEU A 125 -10.46 0.44 -4.94
N ASN A 126 -10.48 1.17 -3.82
CA ASN A 126 -11.49 2.19 -3.55
C ASN A 126 -11.40 3.39 -4.50
N LYS A 127 -10.25 3.61 -5.13
CA LYS A 127 -10.00 4.66 -6.11
C LYS A 127 -10.15 4.18 -7.56
N GLY A 128 -10.42 2.89 -7.78
CA GLY A 128 -10.58 2.29 -9.11
C GLY A 128 -9.25 2.02 -9.83
N PHE A 129 -8.13 1.94 -9.10
CA PHE A 129 -6.83 1.60 -9.68
C PHE A 129 -6.55 0.10 -9.61
N SER A 130 -5.91 -0.41 -10.65
CA SER A 130 -5.29 -1.74 -10.60
C SER A 130 -4.05 -1.69 -9.71
N CYS A 131 -4.01 -2.53 -8.68
CA CYS A 131 -2.87 -2.61 -7.76
C CYS A 131 -2.48 -4.08 -7.55
N LYS A 132 -1.23 -4.41 -7.84
CA LYS A 132 -0.67 -5.76 -7.69
C LYS A 132 0.54 -5.74 -6.76
N SER A 133 0.76 -6.82 -6.04
CA SER A 133 1.89 -6.96 -5.13
C SER A 133 2.93 -7.95 -5.69
N ILE A 134 4.20 -7.58 -5.59
CA ILE A 134 5.35 -8.33 -6.11
C ILE A 134 6.30 -8.63 -4.97
N LEU A 135 6.69 -9.89 -4.81
CA LEU A 135 7.78 -10.32 -3.95
C LEU A 135 9.03 -10.57 -4.80
N ILE A 136 10.10 -9.83 -4.54
CA ILE A 136 11.43 -10.16 -5.07
C ILE A 136 12.16 -11.03 -4.04
N LYS A 137 12.36 -12.29 -4.37
CA LYS A 137 12.99 -13.27 -3.50
C LYS A 137 14.39 -13.63 -4.02
N ARG A 138 15.40 -13.44 -3.17
CA ARG A 138 16.77 -13.86 -3.46
C ARG A 138 17.19 -14.94 -2.45
N PRO A 139 17.62 -16.13 -2.91
CA PRO A 139 18.17 -17.15 -2.02
C PRO A 139 19.35 -16.62 -1.23
N ASN A 140 19.53 -17.11 -0.01
CA ASN A 140 20.67 -16.80 0.86
C ASN A 140 20.82 -15.32 1.27
N THR A 141 19.74 -14.56 1.30
CA THR A 141 19.76 -13.25 1.92
C THR A 141 19.84 -13.40 3.46
N THR A 142 20.85 -12.81 4.07
CA THR A 142 21.01 -12.81 5.54
C THR A 142 19.95 -11.96 6.20
N LYS A 143 19.43 -12.42 7.33
CA LYS A 143 18.57 -11.61 8.21
C LYS A 143 19.27 -10.31 8.59
N LYS A 144 18.54 -9.19 8.54
CA LYS A 144 19.08 -7.86 8.79
C LYS A 144 18.89 -7.39 10.24
N GLY A 145 18.20 -8.18 11.06
CA GLY A 145 17.97 -7.91 12.49
C GLY A 145 16.95 -6.78 12.73
N ASN A 146 16.05 -6.55 11.80
CA ASN A 146 14.88 -5.69 12.00
C ASN A 146 13.63 -6.38 11.47
N HIS A 147 12.50 -6.13 12.13
CA HIS A 147 11.25 -6.84 11.84
C HIS A 147 10.76 -6.60 10.41
N ALA A 148 10.98 -5.41 9.84
CA ALA A 148 10.50 -5.08 8.51
C ALA A 148 11.25 -5.84 7.38
N ASP A 149 12.55 -6.12 7.56
CA ASP A 149 13.31 -6.91 6.60
C ASP A 149 13.16 -8.42 6.81
N ASP A 150 12.99 -8.84 8.07
CA ASP A 150 13.02 -10.26 8.43
C ASP A 150 11.64 -10.93 8.29
N ASN A 151 10.56 -10.16 8.27
CA ASN A 151 9.17 -10.63 8.21
C ASN A 151 8.53 -10.52 6.81
N VAL A 152 9.31 -10.22 5.78
CA VAL A 152 8.81 -10.03 4.41
C VAL A 152 8.01 -11.23 3.88
N GLU A 153 8.36 -12.44 4.29
CA GLU A 153 7.69 -13.68 3.87
C GLU A 153 6.43 -14.01 4.69
N GLN A 154 6.12 -13.23 5.75
CA GLN A 154 4.89 -13.43 6.53
C GLN A 154 3.64 -13.07 5.73
N TYR A 155 3.70 -12.07 4.87
CA TYR A 155 2.64 -11.82 3.92
C TYR A 155 2.73 -12.84 2.78
N ILE A 156 1.75 -13.72 2.67
CA ILE A 156 1.74 -14.84 1.72
C ILE A 156 0.92 -14.59 0.45
N ASN A 157 0.15 -13.51 0.41
CA ASN A 157 -0.80 -13.23 -0.67
C ASN A 157 -0.24 -12.27 -1.72
N TYR A 158 1.04 -12.47 -2.13
CA TYR A 158 1.59 -11.72 -3.26
C TYR A 158 0.95 -12.17 -4.57
N ASP A 159 0.63 -11.21 -5.44
CA ASP A 159 0.13 -11.51 -6.78
C ASP A 159 1.23 -12.14 -7.65
N TYR A 160 2.49 -11.72 -7.45
CA TYR A 160 3.66 -12.24 -8.18
C TYR A 160 4.85 -12.47 -7.26
N THR A 161 5.61 -13.52 -7.57
CA THR A 161 6.91 -13.78 -6.93
C THR A 161 7.98 -13.93 -8.00
N ILE A 162 9.02 -13.10 -7.93
CA ILE A 162 10.13 -13.09 -8.87
C ILE A 162 11.39 -13.57 -8.15
N LEU A 163 11.95 -14.65 -8.60
CA LEU A 163 13.17 -15.23 -8.03
C LEU A 163 14.41 -14.59 -8.66
N ASN A 164 15.21 -13.91 -7.84
CA ASN A 164 16.53 -13.39 -8.20
C ASN A 164 17.61 -14.38 -7.78
N ASN A 165 17.73 -15.49 -8.50
CA ASN A 165 18.60 -16.62 -8.19
C ASN A 165 19.65 -16.91 -9.26
N GLY A 166 19.74 -16.08 -10.28
CA GLY A 166 20.68 -16.20 -11.40
C GLY A 166 21.63 -15.01 -11.51
N THR A 167 22.12 -14.79 -12.71
CA THR A 167 22.96 -13.64 -13.07
C THR A 167 22.14 -12.35 -13.15
N LEU A 168 22.81 -11.22 -13.31
CA LEU A 168 22.13 -9.95 -13.57
C LEU A 168 21.37 -9.95 -14.89
N GLU A 169 21.89 -10.65 -15.92
CA GLU A 169 21.21 -10.82 -17.20
C GLU A 169 19.95 -11.66 -17.07
N ASP A 170 20.00 -12.77 -16.33
CA ASP A 170 18.79 -13.56 -16.04
C ASP A 170 17.74 -12.71 -15.32
N PHE A 171 18.17 -11.86 -14.41
CA PHE A 171 17.24 -11.00 -13.67
C PHE A 171 16.67 -9.88 -14.53
N LYS A 172 17.48 -9.32 -15.45
CA LYS A 172 17.03 -8.37 -16.46
C LYS A 172 16.00 -8.98 -17.39
N LYS A 173 16.23 -10.22 -17.85
CA LYS A 173 15.25 -10.95 -18.67
C LYS A 173 13.93 -11.14 -17.93
N LYS A 174 13.96 -11.53 -16.64
CA LYS A 174 12.72 -11.63 -15.83
C LYS A 174 11.98 -10.30 -15.69
N ALA A 175 12.71 -9.18 -15.61
CA ALA A 175 12.10 -7.85 -15.61
C ALA A 175 11.47 -7.53 -16.99
N GLN A 176 12.12 -7.91 -18.08
CA GLN A 176 11.58 -7.76 -19.42
C GLN A 176 10.31 -8.59 -19.62
N ASP A 177 10.32 -9.88 -19.25
CA ASP A 177 9.14 -10.75 -19.32
C ASP A 177 7.97 -10.17 -18.49
N PHE A 178 8.28 -9.61 -17.31
CA PHE A 178 7.28 -8.95 -16.47
C PHE A 178 6.73 -7.69 -17.14
N PHE A 179 7.59 -6.86 -17.73
CA PHE A 179 7.19 -5.64 -18.42
C PHE A 179 6.25 -5.95 -19.59
N GLU A 180 6.63 -6.87 -20.44
CA GLU A 180 5.85 -7.25 -21.62
C GLU A 180 4.49 -7.85 -21.23
N TYR A 181 4.46 -8.74 -20.25
CA TYR A 181 3.24 -9.46 -19.89
C TYR A 181 2.28 -8.65 -19.03
N TYR A 182 2.78 -7.91 -18.04
CA TYR A 182 1.93 -7.25 -17.03
C TYR A 182 1.80 -5.75 -17.20
N ILE A 183 2.73 -5.11 -17.90
CA ILE A 183 2.70 -3.66 -18.11
C ILE A 183 2.17 -3.36 -19.51
N GLU A 184 2.65 -4.06 -20.52
CA GLU A 184 2.18 -3.92 -21.90
C GLU A 184 0.92 -4.74 -22.22
N GLU A 185 0.54 -5.68 -21.33
CA GLU A 185 -0.60 -6.59 -21.55
C GLU A 185 -0.47 -7.38 -22.87
N TYR A 186 0.77 -7.71 -23.22
CA TYR A 186 1.04 -8.54 -24.38
C TYR A 186 0.47 -9.95 -24.12
N GLN A 187 -0.68 -10.21 -24.70
CA GLN A 187 -1.16 -11.58 -24.85
C GLN A 187 -0.47 -12.14 -26.10
N PRO A 188 0.37 -13.17 -25.99
CA PRO A 188 0.86 -13.84 -27.17
C PRO A 188 -0.36 -14.30 -27.96
N VAL A 189 -0.55 -13.73 -29.14
CA VAL A 189 -1.55 -14.21 -30.09
C VAL A 189 -1.19 -15.66 -30.32
N CYS A 190 -2.05 -16.57 -29.89
CA CYS A 190 -1.92 -17.98 -30.22
C CYS A 190 -2.12 -18.09 -31.73
N THR A 191 -1.06 -17.83 -32.47
CA THR A 191 -1.01 -18.19 -33.88
C THR A 191 -1.03 -19.71 -33.92
N THR A 192 -2.15 -20.27 -34.34
CA THR A 192 -2.20 -21.62 -34.87
C THR A 192 -1.30 -21.64 -36.11
N ALA A 193 -0.01 -21.79 -35.86
CA ALA A 193 0.98 -22.01 -36.92
C ALA A 193 1.68 -23.32 -36.63
N THR A 194 1.38 -24.22 -37.46
CA THR A 194 2.28 -25.31 -37.87
C THR A 194 3.71 -24.78 -37.98
N ASP A 195 4.66 -25.63 -37.45
CA ASP A 195 6.09 -25.55 -37.62
C ASP A 195 6.91 -24.74 -36.64
N SER A 196 7.29 -25.40 -35.55
CA SER A 196 8.69 -25.54 -35.16
C SER A 196 8.82 -26.40 -33.89
N GLU A 197 9.56 -27.48 -34.03
CA GLU A 197 9.82 -28.51 -32.99
C GLU A 197 10.69 -28.01 -31.81
N ASP A 198 11.12 -26.76 -31.75
CA ASP A 198 12.14 -26.27 -30.80
C ASP A 198 11.60 -25.58 -29.53
N VAL A 199 10.28 -25.36 -29.38
CA VAL A 199 9.68 -24.77 -28.15
C VAL A 199 9.13 -25.86 -27.19
N ALA A 200 9.17 -27.13 -27.58
CA ALA A 200 8.54 -28.24 -26.86
C ALA A 200 9.29 -28.73 -25.60
N HIS A 201 10.47 -28.21 -25.26
CA HIS A 201 11.26 -28.72 -24.13
C HIS A 201 11.02 -28.03 -22.78
N GLY A 202 10.26 -26.95 -22.70
CA GLY A 202 9.99 -26.21 -21.46
C GLY A 202 8.61 -26.45 -20.83
N LEU A 203 7.64 -27.01 -21.54
CA LEU A 203 6.25 -27.12 -21.11
C LEU A 203 5.69 -28.54 -20.97
N LYS A 204 6.53 -29.55 -20.93
CA LYS A 204 6.11 -30.95 -20.92
C LYS A 204 5.64 -31.54 -19.59
N ASN A 205 5.21 -30.76 -18.60
CA ASN A 205 4.68 -31.32 -17.34
C ASN A 205 3.43 -30.63 -16.77
N PHE A 206 2.57 -30.04 -17.60
CA PHE A 206 1.23 -29.61 -17.16
C PHE A 206 0.15 -30.27 -18.03
N GLU A 207 0.06 -31.61 -18.00
CA GLU A 207 -1.20 -32.27 -18.31
C GLU A 207 -2.16 -32.05 -17.13
N CYS A 208 -2.93 -30.98 -17.20
CA CYS A 208 -4.04 -30.76 -16.28
C CYS A 208 -5.15 -31.77 -16.64
N LYS A 209 -5.23 -32.88 -15.90
CA LYS A 209 -6.32 -33.83 -16.07
C LYS A 209 -7.66 -33.08 -15.89
N PRO A 210 -8.61 -33.20 -16.85
CA PRO A 210 -9.88 -32.44 -16.82
C PRO A 210 -10.68 -32.58 -15.52
N GLU A 211 -10.53 -33.72 -14.84
CA GLU A 211 -11.18 -33.99 -13.55
C GLU A 211 -10.62 -33.14 -12.39
N LYS A 212 -9.29 -32.93 -12.33
CA LYS A 212 -8.68 -32.05 -11.31
C LYS A 212 -9.06 -30.59 -11.50
N THR A 213 -9.21 -30.14 -12.74
CA THR A 213 -9.62 -28.77 -13.05
C THR A 213 -11.06 -28.50 -12.59
N LYS A 214 -11.97 -29.46 -12.77
CA LYS A 214 -13.35 -29.36 -12.28
C LYS A 214 -13.42 -29.32 -10.75
N GLU A 215 -12.61 -30.12 -10.06
CA GLU A 215 -12.55 -30.12 -8.60
C GLU A 215 -12.00 -28.80 -8.05
N ILE A 216 -10.96 -28.26 -8.68
CA ILE A 216 -10.38 -26.95 -8.31
C ILE A 216 -11.39 -25.83 -8.55
N LEU A 217 -12.09 -25.81 -9.68
CA LEU A 217 -13.14 -24.84 -9.98
C LEU A 217 -14.29 -24.91 -8.95
N ALA A 218 -14.76 -26.10 -8.61
CA ALA A 218 -15.81 -26.25 -7.59
C ALA A 218 -15.37 -25.77 -6.20
N LYS A 219 -14.11 -26.01 -5.82
CA LYS A 219 -13.53 -25.46 -4.57
C LYS A 219 -13.43 -23.93 -4.63
N TYR A 220 -13.05 -23.38 -5.79
CA TYR A 220 -12.97 -21.93 -5.98
C TYR A 220 -14.35 -21.26 -5.88
N ASP A 221 -15.36 -21.82 -6.50
CA ASP A 221 -16.75 -21.35 -6.41
C ASP A 221 -17.28 -21.41 -4.97
N GLY A 222 -16.95 -22.47 -4.24
CA GLY A 222 -17.29 -22.59 -2.82
C GLY A 222 -16.61 -21.53 -1.94
N LEU A 223 -15.36 -21.19 -2.22
CA LEU A 223 -14.62 -20.13 -1.54
C LEU A 223 -15.17 -18.74 -1.90
N LEU A 224 -15.49 -18.51 -3.16
CA LEU A 224 -16.09 -17.27 -3.64
C LEU A 224 -17.44 -16.98 -2.98
N ASN A 225 -18.27 -18.02 -2.85
CA ASN A 225 -19.57 -17.90 -2.16
C ASN A 225 -19.39 -17.56 -0.67
N LYS A 226 -18.43 -18.18 0.02
CA LYS A 226 -18.08 -17.85 1.42
C LYS A 226 -17.56 -16.41 1.55
N TYR A 227 -16.72 -15.99 0.63
CA TYR A 227 -16.19 -14.61 0.60
C TYR A 227 -17.32 -13.59 0.42
N ASN A 228 -18.23 -13.83 -0.52
CA ASN A 228 -19.37 -12.95 -0.77
C ASN A 228 -20.32 -12.87 0.44
N ALA A 229 -20.54 -13.98 1.14
CA ALA A 229 -21.33 -14.01 2.38
C ALA A 229 -20.67 -13.16 3.49
N LEU A 230 -19.38 -13.32 3.71
CA LEU A 230 -18.61 -12.52 4.67
C LEU A 230 -18.58 -11.02 4.31
N LEU A 231 -18.50 -10.71 3.02
CA LEU A 231 -18.55 -9.32 2.55
C LEU A 231 -19.90 -8.68 2.85
N LYS A 232 -20.98 -9.42 2.67
CA LYS A 232 -22.34 -8.98 3.01
C LYS A 232 -22.48 -8.72 4.51
N GLU A 233 -22.02 -9.63 5.35
CA GLU A 233 -22.05 -9.48 6.81
C GLU A 233 -21.22 -8.27 7.26
N LYS A 234 -20.03 -8.08 6.69
CA LYS A 234 -19.21 -6.91 6.95
C LYS A 234 -19.92 -5.60 6.60
N ASN A 235 -20.60 -5.55 5.44
CA ASN A 235 -21.32 -4.36 5.02
C ASN A 235 -22.51 -4.06 5.96
N GLU A 236 -23.22 -5.07 6.44
CA GLU A 236 -24.28 -4.91 7.43
C GLU A 236 -23.75 -4.37 8.76
N LEU A 237 -22.59 -4.84 9.22
CA LEU A 237 -21.92 -4.32 10.41
C LEU A 237 -21.49 -2.85 10.24
N VAL A 238 -20.97 -2.48 9.09
CA VAL A 238 -20.60 -1.08 8.79
C VAL A 238 -21.82 -0.17 8.86
N ILE A 239 -22.94 -0.59 8.27
CA ILE A 239 -24.21 0.17 8.33
C ILE A 239 -24.70 0.32 9.76
N LYS A 240 -24.64 -0.73 10.58
CA LYS A 240 -25.00 -0.68 12.02
C LYS A 240 -24.10 0.27 12.80
N CYS A 241 -22.78 0.21 12.55
CA CYS A 241 -21.82 1.13 13.19
C CYS A 241 -22.10 2.59 12.83
N GLN A 242 -22.37 2.87 11.55
CA GLN A 242 -22.73 4.22 11.10
C GLN A 242 -24.02 4.74 11.71
N ALA A 243 -25.04 3.87 11.84
CA ALA A 243 -26.30 4.22 12.48
C ALA A 243 -26.11 4.55 13.98
N ASN A 244 -25.33 3.71 14.70
CA ASN A 244 -25.00 3.94 16.10
C ASN A 244 -24.21 5.25 16.29
N TYR A 245 -23.24 5.53 15.42
CA TYR A 245 -22.49 6.79 15.47
C TYR A 245 -23.40 8.01 15.27
N LYS A 246 -24.31 7.95 14.30
CA LYS A 246 -25.30 9.04 14.08
C LYS A 246 -26.19 9.24 15.31
N LYS A 247 -26.63 8.16 15.93
CA LYS A 247 -27.46 8.21 17.16
C LYS A 247 -26.68 8.85 18.31
N GLN A 248 -25.46 8.40 18.58
CA GLN A 248 -24.59 9.00 19.62
C GLN A 248 -24.35 10.49 19.39
N LYS A 249 -24.09 10.89 18.15
CA LYS A 249 -23.88 12.31 17.79
C LYS A 249 -25.15 13.14 18.01
N GLN A 250 -26.32 12.56 17.78
CA GLN A 250 -27.59 13.23 18.05
C GLN A 250 -27.84 13.37 19.57
N GLU A 251 -27.63 12.30 20.33
CA GLU A 251 -27.74 12.30 21.80
C GLU A 251 -26.81 13.34 22.45
N GLU A 252 -25.57 13.46 21.92
CA GLU A 252 -24.61 14.46 22.39
C GLU A 252 -25.06 15.89 22.08
N LYS A 253 -25.61 16.13 20.88
CA LYS A 253 -26.22 17.43 20.57
C LYS A 253 -27.35 17.80 21.53
N GLU A 254 -28.24 16.87 21.84
CA GLU A 254 -29.35 17.09 22.75
C GLU A 254 -28.86 17.31 24.20
N ARG A 255 -27.76 16.64 24.59
CA ARG A 255 -27.10 16.86 25.85
C ARG A 255 -26.51 18.27 25.96
N ILE A 256 -25.80 18.72 24.91
CA ILE A 256 -25.22 20.08 24.84
C ILE A 256 -26.36 21.11 24.94
N GLU A 257 -27.43 20.91 24.21
CA GLU A 257 -28.57 21.84 24.23
C GLU A 257 -29.26 21.92 25.62
N ARG A 258 -29.38 20.81 26.33
CA ARG A 258 -29.85 20.78 27.72
C ARG A 258 -28.92 21.54 28.68
N ILE A 259 -27.63 21.34 28.52
CA ILE A 259 -26.60 22.04 29.32
C ILE A 259 -26.72 23.57 29.06
N ARG A 260 -26.85 23.95 27.77
CA ARG A 260 -27.02 25.35 27.38
C ARG A 260 -28.23 25.99 28.02
N LYS A 261 -29.38 25.35 28.01
CA LYS A 261 -30.61 25.84 28.68
C LYS A 261 -30.45 25.98 30.18
N ILE A 262 -29.76 25.05 30.83
CA ILE A 262 -29.44 25.12 32.26
C ILE A 262 -28.52 26.33 32.53
N TYR A 263 -27.51 26.54 31.70
CA TYR A 263 -26.61 27.68 31.82
C TYR A 263 -27.34 29.00 31.65
N GLU A 264 -28.16 29.17 30.59
CA GLU A 264 -28.91 30.38 30.29
C GLU A 264 -29.85 30.79 31.45
N ASN A 265 -30.46 29.79 32.11
CA ASN A 265 -31.39 30.00 33.25
C ASN A 265 -30.68 30.05 34.61
N SER A 266 -29.35 29.99 34.67
CA SER A 266 -28.61 30.01 35.93
C SER A 266 -28.34 31.46 36.40
N PRO A 267 -28.28 31.72 37.74
CA PRO A 267 -27.89 33.01 38.30
C PRO A 267 -26.47 33.41 37.82
N GLN A 268 -26.22 34.73 37.70
CA GLN A 268 -24.97 35.24 37.12
C GLN A 268 -23.71 34.69 37.80
N TRP A 269 -23.69 34.60 39.12
CA TRP A 269 -22.55 34.05 39.86
C TRP A 269 -22.22 32.59 39.49
N LYS A 270 -23.24 31.79 39.14
CA LYS A 270 -23.03 30.39 38.67
C LYS A 270 -22.45 30.37 37.24
N LYS A 271 -22.86 31.32 36.40
CA LYS A 271 -22.29 31.47 35.03
C LYS A 271 -20.83 31.83 35.11
N ASP A 272 -20.47 32.80 35.97
CA ASP A 272 -19.08 33.23 36.16
C ASP A 272 -18.16 32.09 36.61
N VAL A 273 -18.66 31.21 37.51
CA VAL A 273 -17.90 30.02 37.94
C VAL A 273 -17.74 28.98 36.83
N LEU A 274 -18.78 28.79 36.00
CA LEU A 274 -18.74 27.85 34.90
C LEU A 274 -17.84 28.35 33.75
N ASP A 275 -17.87 29.66 33.49
CA ASP A 275 -17.02 30.25 32.45
C ASP A 275 -15.54 30.16 32.82
N LYS A 276 -15.21 30.47 34.08
CA LYS A 276 -13.85 30.33 34.60
C LYS A 276 -13.35 28.88 34.49
N ARG A 277 -14.19 27.90 34.80
CA ARG A 277 -13.86 26.50 34.73
C ARG A 277 -13.71 25.99 33.29
N THR A 278 -14.44 26.60 32.33
CA THR A 278 -14.31 26.33 30.89
C THR A 278 -13.06 26.98 30.30
N GLU A 279 -12.64 28.13 30.79
CA GLU A 279 -11.36 28.76 30.43
C GLU A 279 -10.17 27.93 30.92
N ASP A 280 -10.18 27.51 32.18
CA ASP A 280 -9.16 26.60 32.75
C ASP A 280 -9.06 25.27 31.96
N LEU A 281 -10.19 24.73 31.52
CA LEU A 281 -10.22 23.51 30.69
C LEU A 281 -9.72 23.77 29.25
N LYS A 282 -10.00 24.92 28.66
CA LYS A 282 -9.47 25.32 27.36
C LYS A 282 -7.96 25.52 27.40
N GLU A 283 -7.44 26.17 28.40
CA GLU A 283 -5.99 26.31 28.60
C GLU A 283 -5.31 24.96 28.78
N SER A 284 -5.96 23.99 29.45
CA SER A 284 -5.44 22.63 29.56
C SER A 284 -5.56 21.82 28.26
N CYS A 285 -6.58 22.09 27.42
CA CYS A 285 -6.75 21.43 26.13
C CYS A 285 -5.84 22.01 25.03
N THR A 286 -5.60 23.34 25.01
CA THR A 286 -4.66 23.95 24.06
C THR A 286 -3.24 23.43 24.25
N TYR A 287 -2.88 23.04 25.49
CA TYR A 287 -1.61 22.35 25.74
C TYR A 287 -1.49 21.01 25.01
N TRP A 288 -2.60 20.37 24.65
CA TRP A 288 -2.64 19.11 23.88
C TRP A 288 -2.91 19.32 22.40
N GLU A 289 -3.65 20.36 22.00
CA GLU A 289 -3.93 20.68 20.59
C GLU A 289 -2.70 21.21 19.85
N ASP A 290 -1.81 21.95 20.53
CA ASP A 290 -0.51 22.38 19.96
C ASP A 290 0.47 21.23 19.72
N ARG A 291 0.10 19.99 20.07
CA ARG A 291 0.85 18.76 19.78
C ARG A 291 0.27 17.94 18.65
N GLU A 292 -0.84 18.32 18.05
CA GLU A 292 -1.48 17.62 16.93
C GLU A 292 -1.16 18.22 15.55
N TYR A 293 -0.03 18.93 15.41
CA TYR A 293 0.47 19.40 14.12
C TYR A 293 1.85 18.85 13.79
#